data_f709e691d62921ca12792489ed8147a5
#
_entry.id   f709e691d62921ca12792489ed8147a5
#
_cell.length_a   1.000
_cell.length_b   1.000
_cell.length_c   1.000
_cell.angle_alpha   90.00
_cell.angle_beta   90.00
_cell.angle_gamma   90.00
#
_symmetry.space_group_name_H-M   'P 1'
#
loop_
_entity.id
_entity.type
_entity.pdbx_description
1 polymer ?
#
loop_
_entity_poly.entity_id
_entity_poly.type
_entity_poly.pdbx_seq_one_letter_code
_entity_poly.pdbx_strand_id
1 'polypeptide(L)'
;YYYPGGPIFFYLGNEADVTLYVNATGLMWENAPAFGALVVFAEHRYYGKSRVLNNTALQYLSVEQALMDYVTLIDFLQKSYEFDKQKDAVIGFGGSYGGMLASWARMQYPH
;
A
#
# COMPACT_ATOMS: atom_id res chain seq x y z
N TYR A 1 -3.59 -6.30 15.28
CA TYR A 1 -4.35 -5.10 15.74
C TYR A 1 -5.70 -4.95 15.05
N TYR A 2 -5.91 -5.66 13.96
CA TYR A 2 -7.11 -5.49 13.13
C TYR A 2 -8.38 -6.01 13.83
N TYR A 3 -9.42 -5.18 13.85
CA TYR A 3 -10.79 -5.55 14.20
C TYR A 3 -11.72 -5.29 13.02
N PRO A 4 -12.75 -6.14 12.79
CA PRO A 4 -13.76 -5.89 11.76
C PRO A 4 -14.39 -4.50 11.93
N GLY A 5 -14.45 -3.75 10.83
CA GLY A 5 -14.89 -2.35 10.82
C GLY A 5 -13.76 -1.33 10.98
N GLY A 6 -12.55 -1.77 11.31
CA GLY A 6 -11.37 -0.90 11.32
C GLY A 6 -10.85 -0.59 9.92
N PRO A 7 -10.06 0.49 9.76
CA PRO A 7 -9.51 0.87 8.47
C PRO A 7 -8.36 -0.03 8.01
N ILE A 8 -8.01 0.08 6.73
CA ILE A 8 -6.72 -0.40 6.23
C ILE A 8 -5.72 0.75 6.30
N PHE A 9 -4.59 0.53 6.96
CA PHE A 9 -3.42 1.38 6.90
C PHE A 9 -2.48 0.79 5.85
N PHE A 10 -2.41 1.44 4.70
CA PHE A 10 -1.72 0.91 3.53
C PHE A 10 -0.48 1.74 3.22
N TYR A 11 0.69 1.12 3.35
CA TYR A 11 1.96 1.77 3.00
C TYR A 11 2.31 1.47 1.55
N LEU A 12 2.48 2.54 0.76
CA LEU A 12 2.91 2.44 -0.64
C LEU A 12 4.44 2.45 -0.68
N GLY A 13 5.02 1.31 -1.00
CA GLY A 13 6.45 1.15 -1.10
C GLY A 13 7.05 2.00 -2.23
N ASN A 14 8.30 2.42 -2.03
CA ASN A 14 9.07 3.17 -3.01
C ASN A 14 10.25 2.34 -3.56
N GLU A 15 11.35 2.98 -3.92
CA GLU A 15 12.47 2.34 -4.63
C GLU A 15 13.37 1.52 -3.69
N ALA A 16 12.77 0.61 -2.91
CA ALA A 16 13.52 -0.25 -1.99
C ALA A 16 12.70 -1.46 -1.56
N ASP A 17 13.35 -2.40 -0.91
CA ASP A 17 12.68 -3.53 -0.27
C ASP A 17 11.74 -3.00 0.83
N VAL A 18 10.46 -3.34 0.72
CA VAL A 18 9.43 -2.83 1.64
C VAL A 18 9.65 -3.29 3.09
N THR A 19 10.36 -4.38 3.31
CA THR A 19 10.65 -4.87 4.66
C THR A 19 11.51 -3.90 5.48
N LEU A 20 12.27 -3.02 4.83
CA LEU A 20 13.00 -1.94 5.50
C LEU A 20 12.03 -0.99 6.21
N TYR A 21 10.89 -0.74 5.62
CA TYR A 21 9.89 0.19 6.15
C TYR A 21 9.02 -0.42 7.24
N VAL A 22 8.82 -1.73 7.23
CA VAL A 22 8.09 -2.45 8.28
C VAL A 22 8.71 -2.16 9.66
N ASN A 23 10.04 -2.16 9.74
CA ASN A 23 10.76 -1.92 10.99
C ASN A 23 11.05 -0.45 11.28
N ALA A 24 11.11 0.39 10.25
CA ALA A 24 11.50 1.79 10.37
C ALA A 24 10.32 2.76 10.47
N THR A 25 9.09 2.32 10.17
CA THR A 25 7.89 3.14 10.23
C THR A 25 7.33 3.13 11.66
N GLY A 26 7.01 4.30 12.19
CA GLY A 26 6.45 4.45 13.54
C GLY A 26 4.96 4.73 13.53
N LEU A 27 4.55 5.74 12.77
CA LEU A 27 3.19 6.31 12.81
C LEU A 27 2.07 5.27 12.63
N MET A 28 2.22 4.34 11.68
CA MET A 28 1.22 3.31 11.41
C MET A 28 1.08 2.35 12.60
N TRP A 29 2.22 1.90 13.13
CA TRP A 29 2.24 0.96 14.26
C TRP A 29 1.72 1.57 15.55
N GLU A 30 2.05 2.85 15.80
CA GLU A 30 1.61 3.57 16.99
C GLU A 30 0.10 3.75 17.01
N ASN A 31 -0.52 3.97 15.85
CA ASN A 31 -1.94 4.28 15.75
C ASN A 31 -2.82 3.07 15.43
N ALA A 32 -2.27 2.01 14.84
CA ALA A 32 -3.05 0.85 14.43
C ALA A 32 -3.90 0.24 15.56
N PRO A 33 -3.40 0.06 16.78
CA PRO A 33 -4.22 -0.49 17.86
C PRO A 33 -5.43 0.36 18.21
N ALA A 34 -5.27 1.70 18.24
CA ALA A 34 -6.34 2.63 18.58
C ALA A 34 -7.49 2.61 17.56
N PHE A 35 -7.16 2.36 16.29
CA PHE A 35 -8.14 2.32 15.20
C PHE A 35 -8.61 0.90 14.85
N GLY A 36 -8.00 -0.13 15.44
CA GLY A 36 -8.25 -1.50 15.02
C GLY A 36 -7.88 -1.73 13.56
N ALA A 37 -6.78 -1.12 13.10
CA ALA A 37 -6.41 -1.08 11.70
C ALA A 37 -5.71 -2.36 11.23
N LEU A 38 -6.02 -2.75 9.99
CA LEU A 38 -5.23 -3.73 9.25
C LEU A 38 -4.02 -3.00 8.65
N VAL A 39 -2.81 -3.35 9.08
CA VAL A 39 -1.58 -2.72 8.59
C VAL A 39 -1.02 -3.53 7.44
N VAL A 40 -0.84 -2.88 6.30
CA VAL A 40 -0.37 -3.50 5.06
C VAL A 40 0.79 -2.69 4.49
N PHE A 41 1.87 -3.38 4.16
CA PHE A 41 3.02 -2.81 3.47
C PHE A 41 3.11 -3.45 2.08
N ALA A 42 2.91 -2.65 1.05
CA ALA A 42 2.96 -3.11 -0.34
C ALA A 42 4.27 -2.69 -1.00
N GLU A 43 4.97 -3.65 -1.58
CA GLU A 43 6.22 -3.40 -2.29
C GLU A 43 5.96 -2.93 -3.72
N HIS A 44 6.74 -1.94 -4.16
CA HIS A 44 6.69 -1.46 -5.53
C HIS A 44 7.23 -2.52 -6.49
N ARG A 45 6.58 -2.72 -7.65
CA ARG A 45 7.10 -3.62 -8.68
C ARG A 45 8.55 -3.26 -9.03
N TYR A 46 9.35 -4.27 -9.31
CA TYR A 46 10.79 -4.20 -9.64
C TYR A 46 11.73 -3.90 -8.47
N TYR A 47 11.21 -3.61 -7.30
CA TYR A 47 12.05 -3.34 -6.13
C TYR A 47 11.97 -4.48 -5.13
N GLY A 48 13.00 -4.60 -4.28
CA GLY A 48 13.08 -5.65 -3.27
C GLY A 48 12.94 -7.05 -3.85
N LYS A 49 11.96 -7.78 -3.34
CA LYS A 49 11.63 -9.15 -3.78
C LYS A 49 10.62 -9.18 -4.93
N SER A 50 10.04 -8.05 -5.29
CA SER A 50 9.05 -7.92 -6.36
C SER A 50 9.70 -7.70 -7.73
N ARG A 51 10.89 -8.25 -7.93
CA ARG A 51 11.61 -8.19 -9.19
C ARG A 51 11.08 -9.22 -10.17
N VAL A 52 10.93 -8.80 -11.43
CA VAL A 52 10.66 -9.74 -12.51
C VAL A 52 11.94 -10.55 -12.79
N LEU A 53 11.77 -11.81 -13.13
CA LEU A 53 12.87 -12.77 -13.38
C LEU A 53 13.94 -12.30 -14.36
N ASN A 54 13.61 -11.36 -15.25
CA ASN A 54 14.53 -10.69 -16.15
C ASN A 54 14.58 -9.20 -15.81
N ASN A 55 15.68 -8.75 -15.19
CA ASN A 55 15.93 -7.34 -14.89
C ASN A 55 15.96 -6.42 -16.13
N THR A 56 15.81 -6.95 -17.33
CA THR A 56 15.82 -6.21 -18.59
C THR A 56 14.44 -5.76 -19.05
N ALA A 57 13.37 -6.27 -18.46
CA ALA A 57 12.00 -5.93 -18.84
C ALA A 57 11.47 -4.69 -18.10
N LEU A 58 12.21 -3.56 -18.18
CA LEU A 58 11.85 -2.31 -17.51
C LEU A 58 10.64 -1.62 -18.13
N GLN A 59 10.10 -2.14 -19.21
CA GLN A 59 8.92 -1.60 -19.90
C GLN A 59 7.67 -1.51 -19.02
N TYR A 60 7.61 -2.31 -17.96
CA TYR A 60 6.51 -2.30 -17.01
C TYR A 60 6.79 -1.46 -15.75
N LEU A 61 7.97 -0.81 -15.69
CA LEU A 61 8.34 0.07 -14.60
C LEU A 61 7.78 1.47 -14.86
N SER A 62 6.56 1.71 -14.43
CA SER A 62 5.93 3.01 -14.53
C SER A 62 5.10 3.32 -13.29
N VAL A 63 4.86 4.61 -13.05
CA VAL A 63 4.01 5.10 -11.96
C VAL A 63 2.59 4.57 -12.12
N GLU A 64 2.05 4.62 -13.31
CA GLU A 64 0.67 4.20 -13.61
C GLU A 64 0.47 2.73 -13.30
N GLN A 65 1.42 1.89 -13.66
CA GLN A 65 1.34 0.46 -13.40
C GLN A 65 1.54 0.13 -11.92
N ALA A 66 2.45 0.83 -11.24
CA ALA A 66 2.63 0.67 -9.80
C ALA A 66 1.37 1.07 -9.03
N LEU A 67 0.73 2.19 -9.39
CA LEU A 67 -0.53 2.61 -8.79
C LEU A 67 -1.63 1.57 -9.02
N MET A 68 -1.71 1.01 -10.20
CA MET A 68 -2.69 -0.04 -10.50
C MET A 68 -2.46 -1.31 -9.68
N ASP A 69 -1.20 -1.68 -9.43
CA ASP A 69 -0.87 -2.80 -8.54
C ASP A 69 -1.40 -2.55 -7.13
N TYR A 70 -1.20 -1.36 -6.59
CA TYR A 70 -1.68 -1.00 -5.26
C TYR A 70 -3.20 -1.01 -5.17
N VAL A 71 -3.87 -0.45 -6.17
CA VAL A 71 -5.35 -0.45 -6.24
C VAL A 71 -5.88 -1.89 -6.32
N THR A 72 -5.26 -2.73 -7.11
CA THR A 72 -5.63 -4.15 -7.24
C THR A 72 -5.46 -4.89 -5.91
N LEU A 73 -4.36 -4.64 -5.20
CA LEU A 73 -4.12 -5.23 -3.88
C LEU A 73 -5.14 -4.74 -2.85
N ILE A 74 -5.44 -3.45 -2.84
CA ILE A 74 -6.45 -2.88 -1.94
C ILE A 74 -7.82 -3.53 -2.20
N ASP A 75 -8.22 -3.65 -3.46
CA ASP A 75 -9.49 -4.28 -3.82
C ASP A 75 -9.54 -5.75 -3.37
N PHE A 76 -8.45 -6.49 -3.56
CA PHE A 76 -8.31 -7.86 -3.07
C PHE A 76 -8.47 -7.94 -1.55
N LEU A 77 -7.82 -7.05 -0.80
CA LEU A 77 -7.89 -7.00 0.66
C LEU A 77 -9.30 -6.64 1.13
N GLN A 78 -9.94 -5.68 0.48
CA GLN A 78 -11.31 -5.29 0.82
C GLN A 78 -12.29 -6.45 0.64
N LYS A 79 -12.14 -7.24 -0.41
CA LYS A 79 -12.95 -8.44 -0.63
C LYS A 79 -12.63 -9.54 0.38
N SER A 80 -11.35 -9.79 0.64
CA SER A 80 -10.89 -10.86 1.54
C SER A 80 -11.32 -10.64 2.98
N TYR A 81 -11.36 -9.38 3.44
CA TYR A 81 -11.74 -9.00 4.79
C TYR A 81 -13.18 -8.48 4.89
N GLU A 82 -13.97 -8.62 3.82
CA GLU A 82 -15.37 -8.21 3.77
C GLU A 82 -15.58 -6.73 4.16
N PHE A 83 -14.72 -5.86 3.64
CA PHE A 83 -14.79 -4.42 3.89
C PHE A 83 -16.03 -3.81 3.23
N ASP A 84 -16.70 -2.93 3.99
CA ASP A 84 -17.76 -2.08 3.47
C ASP A 84 -17.10 -0.80 2.91
N LYS A 85 -17.03 -0.68 1.60
CA LYS A 85 -16.39 0.47 0.92
C LYS A 85 -17.02 1.81 1.25
N GLN A 86 -18.22 1.84 1.78
CA GLN A 86 -18.89 3.08 2.19
C GLN A 86 -18.55 3.49 3.62
N LYS A 87 -18.10 2.56 4.45
CA LYS A 87 -17.86 2.79 5.88
C LYS A 87 -16.40 2.60 6.26
N ASP A 88 -15.72 1.65 5.65
CA ASP A 88 -14.39 1.24 6.04
C ASP A 88 -13.34 1.99 5.20
N ALA A 89 -12.53 2.80 5.86
CA ALA A 89 -11.57 3.66 5.18
C ALA A 89 -10.28 2.92 4.82
N VAL A 90 -9.68 3.31 3.70
CA VAL A 90 -8.31 2.97 3.36
C VAL A 90 -7.48 4.25 3.48
N ILE A 91 -6.45 4.21 4.32
CA ILE A 91 -5.57 5.35 4.56
C ILE A 91 -4.19 5.01 4.02
N GLY A 92 -3.76 5.77 3.01
CA GLY A 92 -2.45 5.62 2.39
C GLY A 92 -1.34 6.32 3.17
N PHE A 93 -0.24 5.63 3.34
CA PHE A 93 0.99 6.15 3.94
C PHE A 93 2.14 6.00 2.95
N GLY A 94 3.11 6.87 3.03
CA GLY A 94 4.30 6.78 2.20
C GLY A 94 5.27 7.90 2.48
N GLY A 95 6.53 7.68 2.15
CA GLY A 95 7.58 8.68 2.27
C GLY A 95 8.28 8.90 0.93
N SER A 96 8.77 10.11 0.66
CA SER A 96 9.48 10.44 -0.57
C SER A 96 8.67 10.07 -1.82
N TYR A 97 9.20 9.27 -2.71
CA TYR A 97 8.49 8.75 -3.89
C TYR A 97 7.21 7.97 -3.50
N GLY A 98 7.28 7.15 -2.44
CA GLY A 98 6.09 6.45 -1.91
C GLY A 98 5.02 7.42 -1.43
N GLY A 99 5.40 8.55 -0.85
CA GLY A 99 4.47 9.63 -0.49
C GLY A 99 3.82 10.29 -1.70
N MET A 100 4.58 10.50 -2.77
CA MET A 100 4.03 10.97 -4.05
C MET A 100 3.04 9.96 -4.62
N LEU A 101 3.37 8.67 -4.59
CA LEU A 101 2.47 7.60 -5.04
C LEU A 101 1.16 7.58 -4.24
N ALA A 102 1.23 7.77 -2.92
CA ALA A 102 0.04 7.84 -2.07
C ALA A 102 -0.88 9.00 -2.47
N SER A 103 -0.30 10.18 -2.71
CA SER A 103 -1.04 11.35 -3.16
C SER A 103 -1.67 11.14 -4.55
N TRP A 104 -0.91 10.62 -5.50
CA TRP A 104 -1.39 10.35 -6.84
C TRP A 104 -2.46 9.26 -6.86
N ALA A 105 -2.31 8.23 -6.02
CA ALA A 105 -3.33 7.19 -5.87
C ALA A 105 -4.67 7.78 -5.41
N ARG A 106 -4.63 8.69 -4.44
CA ARG A 106 -5.84 9.38 -3.96
C ARG A 106 -6.49 10.24 -5.03
N MET A 107 -5.68 10.93 -5.83
CA MET A 107 -6.17 11.79 -6.92
C MET A 107 -6.75 10.97 -8.08
N GLN A 108 -6.11 9.88 -8.44
CA GLN A 108 -6.48 9.04 -9.59
C GLN A 108 -7.61 8.07 -9.26
N TYR A 109 -7.64 7.56 -8.04
CA TYR A 109 -8.60 6.54 -7.57
C TYR A 109 -9.24 6.98 -6.25
N PRO A 110 -10.15 7.97 -6.28
CA PRO A 110 -10.71 8.54 -5.06
C PRO A 110 -11.72 7.65 -4.32
N HIS A 111 -12.09 6.50 -4.90
CA HIS A 111 -13.13 5.62 -4.36
C HIS A 111 -12.61 4.29 -3.84
#